data_372eddd73096ced6caf7721d0b15ec60
#
_entry.id   372eddd73096ced6caf7721d0b15ec60
#
_cell.length_a   1.000
_cell.length_b   1.000
_cell.length_c   1.000
_cell.angle_alpha   90.00
_cell.angle_beta   90.00
_cell.angle_gamma   90.00
#
_symmetry.space_group_name_H-M   'P 1'
#
loop_
_entity.id
_entity.type
_entity.pdbx_description
1 polymer ?
#
loop_
_entity_poly.entity_id
_entity_poly.type
_entity_poly.pdbx_seq_one_letter_code
_entity_poly.pdbx_strand_id
1 'polypeptide(L)'
;MSETLRDLVVSLSLNSDNFTRNIKSINKQIQEAESAFRLASAGVENFETTTTGLSTKFSTLQRTFQLQQDAVGQYERALQQASDKLQECYARQNGYAQRLVDAKDKQQQLKTEVASAAQAYRHYKNTLGETDSATIAAKAHLDAYKGEYRAAVQEVRKLEGQNITLRKSTQNAADAFSSAQSKLNGAKGAVKETAAEIDQCNRQLALSRTSWASAGEAIQASQRSIASIGKQMKTAESSYRLAAAGVKDFDKSAAGLTA
;
A
#
# COMPACT_ATOMS: atom_id res chain seq x y z
N MET A 1 4.63 -22.77 -10.79
CA MET A 1 4.19 -21.38 -11.12
C MET A 1 2.86 -20.96 -10.47
N SER A 2 2.16 -21.84 -9.76
CA SER A 2 0.95 -21.49 -8.98
C SER A 2 1.26 -20.97 -7.56
N GLU A 3 2.43 -21.26 -7.00
CA GLU A 3 2.83 -20.83 -5.66
C GLU A 3 3.06 -19.33 -5.54
N THR A 4 3.66 -18.71 -6.56
CA THR A 4 3.96 -17.26 -6.55
C THR A 4 2.73 -16.34 -6.48
N LEU A 5 1.57 -16.79 -6.98
CA LEU A 5 0.31 -16.02 -6.86
C LEU A 5 -0.35 -16.20 -5.49
N ARG A 6 -0.18 -17.37 -4.89
CA ARG A 6 -0.65 -17.67 -3.53
C ARG A 6 0.14 -16.88 -2.49
N ASP A 7 1.46 -16.80 -2.65
CA ASP A 7 2.34 -16.02 -1.79
C ASP A 7 2.08 -14.51 -1.89
N LEU A 8 1.65 -14.02 -3.05
CA LEU A 8 1.29 -12.62 -3.23
C LEU A 8 -0.01 -12.26 -2.48
N VAL A 9 -0.98 -13.17 -2.45
CA VAL A 9 -2.25 -12.98 -1.71
C VAL A 9 -2.03 -13.10 -0.21
N VAL A 10 -1.16 -14.01 0.24
CA VAL A 10 -0.84 -14.23 1.67
C VAL A 10 0.07 -13.12 2.22
N SER A 11 1.01 -12.60 1.42
CA SER A 11 1.92 -11.53 1.86
C SER A 11 1.31 -10.13 1.86
N LEU A 12 0.07 -9.96 1.34
CA LEU A 12 -0.73 -8.73 1.48
C LEU A 12 -1.33 -8.56 2.89
N SER A 13 -1.36 -9.61 3.71
CA SER A 13 -1.42 -9.40 5.14
C SER A 13 -0.06 -8.79 5.54
N LEU A 14 0.03 -7.45 5.54
CA LEU A 14 1.03 -6.72 6.29
C LEU A 14 1.31 -7.52 7.55
N ASN A 15 2.53 -7.54 8.03
CA ASN A 15 2.90 -8.09 9.33
C ASN A 15 2.01 -7.44 10.41
N SER A 16 0.70 -7.61 10.23
CA SER A 16 -0.40 -6.86 10.80
C SER A 16 -0.52 -7.14 12.29
N ASP A 17 -0.06 -8.33 12.73
CA ASP A 17 -0.18 -8.72 14.12
C ASP A 17 0.79 -7.97 15.02
N ASN A 18 2.03 -7.73 14.58
CA ASN A 18 2.99 -6.92 15.34
C ASN A 18 2.62 -5.44 15.28
N PHE A 19 2.29 -4.92 14.10
CA PHE A 19 1.84 -3.53 13.96
C PHE A 19 0.57 -3.27 14.78
N THR A 20 -0.44 -4.11 14.63
CA THR A 20 -1.72 -3.98 15.35
C THR A 20 -1.52 -4.10 16.87
N ARG A 21 -0.67 -5.02 17.32
CA ARG A 21 -0.32 -5.16 18.73
C ARG A 21 0.39 -3.93 19.28
N ASN A 22 1.37 -3.40 18.54
CA ASN A 22 2.11 -2.21 18.94
C ASN A 22 1.18 -0.99 19.02
N ILE A 23 0.32 -0.75 18.05
CA ILE A 23 -0.65 0.35 18.08
C ILE A 23 -1.66 0.18 19.23
N LYS A 24 -2.17 -1.04 19.45
CA LYS A 24 -3.05 -1.32 20.61
C LYS A 24 -2.34 -1.05 21.94
N SER A 25 -1.08 -1.45 22.07
CA SER A 25 -0.27 -1.20 23.26
C SER A 25 -0.06 0.30 23.51
N ILE A 26 0.27 1.05 22.44
CA ILE A 26 0.43 2.51 22.52
C ILE A 26 -0.87 3.16 22.96
N ASN A 27 -2.00 2.83 22.34
CA ASN A 27 -3.30 3.38 22.69
C ASN A 27 -3.70 3.06 24.13
N LYS A 28 -3.41 1.85 24.60
CA LYS A 28 -3.63 1.46 26.00
C LYS A 28 -2.80 2.31 26.96
N GLN A 29 -1.53 2.54 26.66
CA GLN A 29 -0.66 3.37 27.51
C GLN A 29 -1.10 4.84 27.52
N ILE A 30 -1.63 5.37 26.40
CA ILE A 30 -2.23 6.71 26.35
C ILE A 30 -3.45 6.77 27.29
N GLN A 31 -4.37 5.79 27.20
CA GLN A 31 -5.54 5.70 28.08
C GLN A 31 -5.17 5.57 29.55
N GLU A 32 -4.12 4.80 29.86
CA GLU A 32 -3.60 4.69 31.21
C GLU A 32 -3.04 6.02 31.74
N ALA A 33 -2.30 6.78 30.89
CA ALA A 33 -1.79 8.08 31.25
C ALA A 33 -2.92 9.10 31.53
N GLU A 34 -3.94 9.12 30.68
CA GLU A 34 -5.13 9.96 30.85
C GLU A 34 -5.93 9.56 32.12
N SER A 35 -6.08 8.28 32.38
CA SER A 35 -6.77 7.76 33.53
C SER A 35 -6.02 8.11 34.84
N ALA A 36 -4.70 8.03 34.82
CA ALA A 36 -3.88 8.45 35.95
C ALA A 36 -4.04 9.95 36.27
N PHE A 37 -4.14 10.80 35.23
CA PHE A 37 -4.43 12.22 35.42
C PHE A 37 -5.82 12.44 36.02
N ARG A 38 -6.86 11.76 35.53
CA ARG A 38 -8.23 11.86 36.08
C ARG A 38 -8.29 11.40 37.54
N LEU A 39 -7.57 10.34 37.89
CA LEU A 39 -7.49 9.88 39.28
C LEU A 39 -6.77 10.91 40.18
N ALA A 40 -5.71 11.53 39.70
CA ALA A 40 -5.00 12.56 40.44
C ALA A 40 -5.85 13.85 40.64
N SER A 41 -6.80 14.13 39.72
CA SER A 41 -7.72 15.26 39.84
C SER A 41 -8.97 14.95 40.66
N ALA A 42 -9.24 13.68 40.98
CA ALA A 42 -10.45 13.28 41.67
C ALA A 42 -10.52 13.87 43.08
N GLY A 43 -11.60 14.56 43.38
CA GLY A 43 -11.85 15.17 44.69
C GLY A 43 -11.10 16.49 44.96
N VAL A 44 -10.37 17.03 43.98
CA VAL A 44 -9.66 18.30 44.12
C VAL A 44 -10.33 19.36 43.27
N GLU A 45 -10.98 20.32 43.90
CA GLU A 45 -11.64 21.43 43.19
C GLU A 45 -10.61 22.29 42.44
N ASN A 46 -10.88 22.62 41.18
CA ASN A 46 -9.99 23.41 40.32
C ASN A 46 -8.59 22.87 40.15
N PHE A 47 -8.39 21.49 40.31
CA PHE A 47 -7.09 20.84 40.19
C PHE A 47 -6.34 21.26 38.93
N GLU A 48 -7.03 21.36 37.79
CA GLU A 48 -6.44 21.68 36.50
C GLU A 48 -5.82 23.08 36.41
N THR A 49 -6.17 23.98 37.32
CA THR A 49 -5.62 25.34 37.40
C THR A 49 -4.53 25.49 38.47
N THR A 50 -4.39 24.50 39.35
CA THR A 50 -3.32 24.49 40.34
C THR A 50 -1.95 24.20 39.71
N THR A 51 -0.89 24.66 40.34
CA THR A 51 0.46 24.42 39.89
C THR A 51 0.77 22.90 39.86
N THR A 52 0.26 22.14 40.81
CA THR A 52 0.41 20.68 40.86
C THR A 52 -0.39 20.01 39.73
N GLY A 53 -1.64 20.42 39.54
CA GLY A 53 -2.49 19.90 38.46
C GLY A 53 -1.92 20.19 37.07
N LEU A 54 -1.48 21.43 36.84
CA LEU A 54 -0.81 21.81 35.60
C LEU A 54 0.49 21.03 35.38
N SER A 55 1.29 20.79 36.42
CA SER A 55 2.51 19.98 36.33
C SER A 55 2.20 18.53 35.99
N THR A 56 1.16 17.96 36.60
CA THR A 56 0.70 16.58 36.31
C THR A 56 0.15 16.48 34.90
N LYS A 57 -0.67 17.46 34.47
CA LYS A 57 -1.19 17.55 33.10
C LYS A 57 -0.07 17.64 32.09
N PHE A 58 0.92 18.47 32.33
CA PHE A 58 2.08 18.62 31.47
C PHE A 58 2.85 17.29 31.31
N SER A 59 3.12 16.61 32.41
CA SER A 59 3.80 15.30 32.39
C SER A 59 2.99 14.24 31.64
N THR A 60 1.68 14.24 31.81
CA THR A 60 0.77 13.34 31.07
C THR A 60 0.80 13.64 29.59
N LEU A 61 0.68 14.92 29.21
CA LEU A 61 0.75 15.34 27.81
C LEU A 61 2.11 15.01 27.17
N GLN A 62 3.22 15.19 27.88
CA GLN A 62 4.54 14.80 27.37
C GLN A 62 4.62 13.30 27.10
N ARG A 63 4.10 12.47 28.02
CA ARG A 63 4.05 11.02 27.82
C ARG A 63 3.17 10.64 26.63
N THR A 64 1.98 11.24 26.53
CA THR A 64 1.05 11.04 25.42
C THR A 64 1.70 11.43 24.10
N PHE A 65 2.37 12.59 24.06
CA PHE A 65 3.10 13.06 22.89
C PHE A 65 4.17 12.06 22.42
N GLN A 66 4.97 11.53 23.36
CA GLN A 66 5.99 10.54 23.03
C GLN A 66 5.37 9.27 22.44
N LEU A 67 4.30 8.75 23.05
CA LEU A 67 3.58 7.57 22.59
C LEU A 67 2.94 7.80 21.19
N GLN A 68 2.42 9.00 20.95
CA GLN A 68 1.89 9.37 19.64
C GLN A 68 3.00 9.46 18.58
N GLN A 69 4.19 9.96 18.92
CA GLN A 69 5.36 9.92 18.03
C GLN A 69 5.75 8.49 17.68
N ASP A 70 5.76 7.59 18.65
CA ASP A 70 6.02 6.17 18.41
C ASP A 70 4.98 5.56 17.46
N ALA A 71 3.69 5.94 17.62
CA ALA A 71 2.63 5.53 16.70
C ALA A 71 2.86 6.06 15.29
N VAL A 72 3.25 7.32 15.14
CA VAL A 72 3.62 7.91 13.83
C VAL A 72 4.73 7.07 13.18
N GLY A 73 5.78 6.73 13.91
CA GLY A 73 6.86 5.90 13.37
C GLY A 73 6.40 4.49 12.93
N GLN A 74 5.42 3.89 13.63
CA GLN A 74 4.81 2.64 13.18
C GLN A 74 4.00 2.81 11.89
N TYR A 75 3.19 3.88 11.79
CA TYR A 75 2.40 4.15 10.59
C TYR A 75 3.27 4.50 9.39
N GLU A 76 4.41 5.18 9.58
CA GLU A 76 5.36 5.46 8.51
C GLU A 76 5.98 4.19 7.94
N ARG A 77 6.37 3.23 8.80
CA ARG A 77 6.85 1.93 8.35
C ARG A 77 5.76 1.15 7.60
N ALA A 78 4.53 1.18 8.10
CA ALA A 78 3.40 0.52 7.43
C ALA A 78 3.11 1.15 6.06
N LEU A 79 3.19 2.47 5.94
CA LEU A 79 3.02 3.17 4.67
C LEU A 79 4.12 2.81 3.67
N GLN A 80 5.38 2.76 4.12
CA GLN A 80 6.49 2.37 3.26
C GLN A 80 6.29 0.95 2.73
N GLN A 81 5.98 0.00 3.59
CA GLN A 81 5.71 -1.39 3.19
C GLN A 81 4.53 -1.50 2.21
N ALA A 82 3.47 -0.73 2.42
CA ALA A 82 2.33 -0.68 1.52
C ALA A 82 2.70 -0.07 0.15
N SER A 83 3.55 0.97 0.13
CA SER A 83 4.10 1.59 -1.08
C SER A 83 4.93 0.59 -1.89
N ASP A 84 5.88 -0.08 -1.24
CA ASP A 84 6.75 -1.05 -1.90
C ASP A 84 5.94 -2.19 -2.53
N LYS A 85 4.92 -2.65 -1.80
CA LYS A 85 4.02 -3.71 -2.27
C LYS A 85 3.17 -3.28 -3.46
N LEU A 86 2.64 -2.06 -3.40
CA LEU A 86 1.88 -1.47 -4.50
C LEU A 86 2.74 -1.36 -5.77
N GLN A 87 3.97 -0.90 -5.63
CA GLN A 87 4.93 -0.78 -6.72
C GLN A 87 5.26 -2.15 -7.35
N GLU A 88 5.47 -3.18 -6.51
CA GLU A 88 5.66 -4.56 -6.96
C GLU A 88 4.44 -5.06 -7.75
N CYS A 89 3.23 -4.81 -7.24
CA CYS A 89 1.99 -5.22 -7.92
C CYS A 89 1.85 -4.55 -9.29
N TYR A 90 2.15 -3.25 -9.41
CA TYR A 90 2.13 -2.54 -10.69
C TYR A 90 3.17 -3.08 -11.68
N ALA A 91 4.41 -3.32 -11.23
CA ALA A 91 5.45 -3.87 -12.08
C ALA A 91 5.04 -5.25 -12.65
N ARG A 92 4.48 -6.11 -11.80
CA ARG A 92 3.96 -7.42 -12.23
C ARG A 92 2.78 -7.29 -13.18
N GLN A 93 1.83 -6.39 -12.89
CA GLN A 93 0.67 -6.14 -13.74
C GLN A 93 1.10 -5.72 -15.15
N ASN A 94 2.06 -4.80 -15.26
CA ASN A 94 2.59 -4.34 -16.54
C ASN A 94 3.28 -5.49 -17.29
N GLY A 95 4.07 -6.31 -16.62
CA GLY A 95 4.70 -7.47 -17.23
C GLY A 95 3.69 -8.50 -17.75
N TYR A 96 2.61 -8.75 -17.01
CA TYR A 96 1.55 -9.66 -17.46
C TYR A 96 0.70 -9.05 -18.59
N ALA A 97 0.45 -7.76 -18.58
CA ALA A 97 -0.26 -7.07 -19.66
C ALA A 97 0.51 -7.20 -20.98
N GLN A 98 1.83 -7.01 -20.96
CA GLN A 98 2.67 -7.21 -22.15
C GLN A 98 2.62 -8.65 -22.65
N ARG A 99 2.80 -9.63 -21.75
CA ARG A 99 2.72 -11.06 -22.12
C ARG A 99 1.37 -11.44 -22.71
N LEU A 100 0.27 -10.81 -22.25
CA LEU A 100 -1.06 -11.04 -22.80
C LEU A 100 -1.18 -10.48 -24.23
N VAL A 101 -0.60 -9.31 -24.49
CA VAL A 101 -0.53 -8.73 -25.85
C VAL A 101 0.22 -9.69 -26.77
N ASP A 102 1.45 -10.09 -26.39
CA ASP A 102 2.30 -10.99 -27.20
C ASP A 102 1.60 -12.32 -27.48
N ALA A 103 0.90 -12.89 -26.47
CA ALA A 103 0.16 -14.13 -26.62
C ALA A 103 -1.05 -13.99 -27.58
N LYS A 104 -1.74 -12.85 -27.55
CA LYS A 104 -2.86 -12.55 -28.48
C LYS A 104 -2.37 -12.36 -29.91
N ASP A 105 -1.25 -11.69 -30.09
CA ASP A 105 -0.63 -11.51 -31.40
C ASP A 105 -0.20 -12.86 -31.99
N LYS A 106 0.45 -13.71 -31.18
CA LYS A 106 0.78 -15.08 -31.58
C LYS A 106 -0.45 -15.91 -31.93
N GLN A 107 -1.51 -15.81 -31.13
CA GLN A 107 -2.79 -16.50 -31.43
C GLN A 107 -3.37 -16.05 -32.77
N GLN A 108 -3.34 -14.74 -33.06
CA GLN A 108 -3.85 -14.22 -34.34
C GLN A 108 -3.01 -14.66 -35.51
N GLN A 109 -1.68 -14.69 -35.37
CA GLN A 109 -0.77 -15.20 -36.39
C GLN A 109 -1.08 -16.67 -36.70
N LEU A 110 -1.12 -17.53 -35.67
CA LEU A 110 -1.45 -18.95 -35.83
C LEU A 110 -2.81 -19.19 -36.44
N LYS A 111 -3.81 -18.32 -36.16
CA LYS A 111 -5.12 -18.38 -36.82
C LYS A 111 -5.01 -18.20 -38.34
N THR A 112 -4.14 -17.27 -38.77
CA THR A 112 -3.87 -17.03 -40.19
C THR A 112 -3.14 -18.21 -40.83
N GLU A 113 -2.14 -18.76 -40.12
CA GLU A 113 -1.38 -19.95 -40.57
C GLU A 113 -2.28 -21.18 -40.72
N VAL A 114 -3.20 -21.42 -39.79
CA VAL A 114 -4.21 -22.48 -39.88
C VAL A 114 -5.09 -22.29 -41.12
N ALA A 115 -5.53 -21.06 -41.39
CA ALA A 115 -6.36 -20.77 -42.56
C ALA A 115 -5.60 -21.05 -43.87
N SER A 116 -4.35 -20.61 -43.98
CA SER A 116 -3.49 -20.81 -45.16
C SER A 116 -3.17 -22.32 -45.35
N ALA A 117 -2.82 -23.03 -44.28
CA ALA A 117 -2.57 -24.46 -44.35
C ALA A 117 -3.83 -25.26 -44.72
N ALA A 118 -5.01 -24.82 -44.25
CA ALA A 118 -6.28 -25.42 -44.64
C ALA A 118 -6.60 -25.21 -46.17
N GLN A 119 -6.26 -24.07 -46.69
CA GLN A 119 -6.39 -23.79 -48.14
C GLN A 119 -5.42 -24.65 -48.95
N ALA A 120 -4.14 -24.76 -48.54
CA ALA A 120 -3.15 -25.58 -49.21
C ALA A 120 -3.57 -27.06 -49.20
N TYR A 121 -4.00 -27.59 -48.01
CA TYR A 121 -4.50 -28.96 -47.93
C TYR A 121 -5.68 -29.25 -48.89
N ARG A 122 -6.67 -28.33 -48.91
CA ARG A 122 -7.83 -28.45 -49.84
C ARG A 122 -7.40 -28.44 -51.31
N HIS A 123 -6.46 -27.59 -51.67
CA HIS A 123 -5.92 -27.52 -53.03
C HIS A 123 -5.28 -28.82 -53.41
N TYR A 124 -4.32 -29.34 -52.66
CA TYR A 124 -3.63 -30.62 -52.94
C TYR A 124 -4.60 -31.81 -52.94
N LYS A 125 -5.53 -31.88 -52.00
CA LYS A 125 -6.55 -32.91 -51.96
C LYS A 125 -7.39 -32.95 -53.25
N ASN A 126 -7.81 -31.78 -53.75
CA ASN A 126 -8.64 -31.68 -54.91
C ASN A 126 -7.88 -31.93 -56.22
N THR A 127 -6.58 -31.62 -56.27
CA THR A 127 -5.77 -31.73 -57.49
C THR A 127 -5.01 -33.06 -57.61
N LEU A 128 -4.54 -33.61 -56.50
CA LEU A 128 -3.66 -34.77 -56.47
C LEU A 128 -4.29 -36.01 -55.80
N GLY A 129 -5.39 -35.83 -55.09
CA GLY A 129 -6.06 -36.88 -54.33
C GLY A 129 -5.56 -37.02 -52.87
N GLU A 130 -6.26 -37.83 -52.09
CA GLU A 130 -5.98 -37.97 -50.64
C GLU A 130 -4.70 -38.78 -50.32
N THR A 131 -4.30 -39.66 -51.20
CA THR A 131 -3.14 -40.56 -50.98
C THR A 131 -1.82 -40.01 -51.51
N ASP A 132 -1.83 -38.87 -52.15
CA ASP A 132 -0.63 -38.20 -52.62
C ASP A 132 0.25 -37.71 -51.48
N SER A 133 1.55 -37.83 -51.63
CA SER A 133 2.51 -37.43 -50.60
C SER A 133 2.45 -35.97 -50.22
N ALA A 134 2.19 -35.07 -51.20
CA ALA A 134 2.04 -33.65 -50.93
C ALA A 134 0.73 -33.34 -50.14
N THR A 135 -0.34 -34.08 -50.41
CA THR A 135 -1.59 -33.99 -49.68
C THR A 135 -1.44 -34.44 -48.22
N ILE A 136 -0.73 -35.55 -48.00
CA ILE A 136 -0.43 -36.10 -46.69
C ILE A 136 0.44 -35.09 -45.89
N ALA A 137 1.48 -34.54 -46.52
CA ALA A 137 2.32 -33.52 -45.87
C ALA A 137 1.54 -32.27 -45.54
N ALA A 138 0.71 -31.76 -46.42
CA ALA A 138 -0.13 -30.58 -46.15
C ALA A 138 -1.13 -30.81 -45.04
N LYS A 139 -1.68 -32.02 -44.91
CA LYS A 139 -2.52 -32.41 -43.76
C LYS A 139 -1.76 -32.38 -42.44
N ALA A 140 -0.56 -32.93 -42.45
CA ALA A 140 0.31 -32.96 -41.26
C ALA A 140 0.65 -31.52 -40.76
N HIS A 141 0.98 -30.62 -41.72
CA HIS A 141 1.21 -29.21 -41.39
C HIS A 141 -0.05 -28.54 -40.84
N LEU A 142 -1.22 -28.74 -41.44
CA LEU A 142 -2.50 -28.23 -40.92
C LEU A 142 -2.78 -28.74 -39.50
N ASP A 143 -2.57 -30.02 -39.25
CA ASP A 143 -2.84 -30.59 -37.93
C ASP A 143 -1.84 -30.08 -36.88
N ALA A 144 -0.58 -29.83 -37.24
CA ALA A 144 0.41 -29.18 -36.39
C ALA A 144 0.00 -27.76 -36.03
N TYR A 145 -0.33 -26.89 -37.01
CA TYR A 145 -0.78 -25.52 -36.76
C TYR A 145 -2.07 -25.46 -35.93
N LYS A 146 -3.01 -26.37 -36.13
CA LYS A 146 -4.21 -26.49 -35.29
C LYS A 146 -3.84 -26.83 -33.84
N GLY A 147 -2.84 -27.68 -33.61
CA GLY A 147 -2.31 -28.01 -32.31
C GLY A 147 -1.74 -26.77 -31.62
N GLU A 148 -0.87 -26.04 -32.31
CA GLU A 148 -0.25 -24.81 -31.81
C GLU A 148 -1.30 -23.70 -31.55
N TYR A 149 -2.27 -23.53 -32.43
CA TYR A 149 -3.36 -22.58 -32.21
C TYR A 149 -4.17 -22.90 -30.96
N ARG A 150 -4.51 -24.18 -30.73
CA ARG A 150 -5.22 -24.59 -29.50
C ARG A 150 -4.39 -24.28 -28.25
N ALA A 151 -3.10 -24.53 -28.28
CA ALA A 151 -2.19 -24.21 -27.19
C ALA A 151 -2.13 -22.69 -26.93
N ALA A 152 -2.04 -21.88 -27.99
CA ALA A 152 -2.06 -20.42 -27.88
C ALA A 152 -3.39 -19.90 -27.29
N VAL A 153 -4.53 -20.46 -27.69
CA VAL A 153 -5.84 -20.12 -27.10
C VAL A 153 -5.88 -20.44 -25.61
N GLN A 154 -5.32 -21.55 -25.19
CA GLN A 154 -5.25 -21.92 -23.77
C GLN A 154 -4.34 -20.97 -22.98
N GLU A 155 -3.19 -20.60 -23.55
CA GLU A 155 -2.26 -19.66 -22.89
C GLU A 155 -2.88 -18.26 -22.75
N VAL A 156 -3.58 -17.76 -23.78
CA VAL A 156 -4.32 -16.48 -23.68
C VAL A 156 -5.35 -16.53 -22.57
N ARG A 157 -6.17 -17.58 -22.50
CA ARG A 157 -7.17 -17.73 -21.41
C ARG A 157 -6.55 -17.76 -20.02
N LYS A 158 -5.43 -18.45 -19.88
CA LYS A 158 -4.68 -18.52 -18.62
C LYS A 158 -4.12 -17.17 -18.22
N LEU A 159 -3.52 -16.44 -19.15
CA LEU A 159 -3.00 -15.08 -18.91
C LEU A 159 -4.11 -14.08 -18.60
N GLU A 160 -5.28 -14.18 -19.26
CA GLU A 160 -6.45 -13.36 -18.94
C GLU A 160 -6.93 -13.60 -17.50
N GLY A 161 -7.05 -14.85 -17.07
CA GLY A 161 -7.41 -15.20 -15.70
C GLY A 161 -6.39 -14.68 -14.68
N GLN A 162 -5.11 -14.82 -14.96
CA GLN A 162 -4.02 -14.31 -14.11
C GLN A 162 -4.02 -12.78 -14.05
N ASN A 163 -4.29 -12.10 -15.17
CA ASN A 163 -4.37 -10.63 -15.20
C ASN A 163 -5.54 -10.10 -14.36
N ILE A 164 -6.70 -10.76 -14.40
CA ILE A 164 -7.84 -10.41 -13.54
C ILE A 164 -7.47 -10.52 -12.05
N THR A 165 -6.86 -11.62 -11.64
CA THR A 165 -6.41 -11.83 -10.27
C THR A 165 -5.39 -10.78 -9.83
N LEU A 166 -4.44 -10.47 -10.71
CA LEU A 166 -3.39 -9.52 -10.42
C LEU A 166 -3.94 -8.08 -10.31
N ARG A 167 -4.88 -7.69 -11.17
CA ARG A 167 -5.59 -6.41 -11.05
C ARG A 167 -6.29 -6.28 -9.70
N LYS A 168 -6.97 -7.34 -9.23
CA LYS A 168 -7.59 -7.36 -7.90
C LYS A 168 -6.56 -7.21 -6.78
N SER A 169 -5.41 -7.86 -6.90
CA SER A 169 -4.31 -7.72 -5.93
C SER A 169 -3.74 -6.30 -5.91
N THR A 170 -3.56 -5.69 -7.08
CA THR A 170 -3.11 -4.30 -7.20
C THR A 170 -4.11 -3.33 -6.56
N GLN A 171 -5.43 -3.55 -6.77
CA GLN A 171 -6.47 -2.78 -6.11
C GLN A 171 -6.36 -2.88 -4.58
N ASN A 172 -6.30 -4.09 -4.05
CA ASN A 172 -6.18 -4.31 -2.61
C ASN A 172 -4.92 -3.64 -2.03
N ALA A 173 -3.80 -3.65 -2.76
CA ALA A 173 -2.58 -2.97 -2.35
C ALA A 173 -2.75 -1.44 -2.36
N ALA A 174 -3.46 -0.87 -3.34
CA ALA A 174 -3.77 0.55 -3.41
C ALA A 174 -4.68 0.99 -2.25
N ASP A 175 -5.70 0.18 -1.93
CA ASP A 175 -6.59 0.44 -0.79
C ASP A 175 -5.83 0.39 0.54
N ALA A 176 -4.92 -0.58 0.70
CA ALA A 176 -4.06 -0.68 1.89
C ALA A 176 -3.13 0.52 2.03
N PHE A 177 -2.53 0.98 0.92
CA PHE A 177 -1.70 2.18 0.89
C PHE A 177 -2.49 3.43 1.29
N SER A 178 -3.67 3.64 0.69
CA SER A 178 -4.55 4.77 1.01
C SER A 178 -4.99 4.76 2.49
N SER A 179 -5.32 3.59 3.01
CA SER A 179 -5.66 3.42 4.43
C SER A 179 -4.48 3.75 5.35
N ALA A 180 -3.27 3.28 5.03
CA ALA A 180 -2.06 3.58 5.79
C ALA A 180 -1.74 5.08 5.78
N GLN A 181 -1.88 5.73 4.61
CA GLN A 181 -1.71 7.19 4.44
C GLN A 181 -2.68 7.98 5.33
N SER A 182 -3.96 7.61 5.31
CA SER A 182 -5.00 8.26 6.12
C SER A 182 -4.71 8.13 7.62
N LYS A 183 -4.32 6.93 8.08
CA LYS A 183 -3.98 6.69 9.49
C LYS A 183 -2.73 7.47 9.90
N LEU A 184 -1.72 7.57 9.05
CA LEU A 184 -0.54 8.37 9.30
C LEU A 184 -0.88 9.86 9.45
N ASN A 185 -1.72 10.39 8.56
CA ASN A 185 -2.16 11.77 8.63
C ASN A 185 -2.94 12.05 9.93
N GLY A 186 -3.83 11.15 10.33
CA GLY A 186 -4.54 11.24 11.61
C GLY A 186 -3.58 11.21 12.81
N ALA A 187 -2.61 10.30 12.83
CA ALA A 187 -1.62 10.24 13.90
C ALA A 187 -0.76 11.52 13.98
N LYS A 188 -0.36 12.07 12.83
CA LYS A 188 0.37 13.35 12.76
C LYS A 188 -0.49 14.53 13.25
N GLY A 189 -1.79 14.50 12.95
CA GLY A 189 -2.77 15.45 13.49
C GLY A 189 -2.80 15.42 15.02
N ALA A 190 -2.93 14.22 15.60
CA ALA A 190 -2.96 14.04 17.06
C ALA A 190 -1.66 14.54 17.74
N VAL A 191 -0.49 14.26 17.15
CA VAL A 191 0.79 14.78 17.65
C VAL A 191 0.79 16.32 17.66
N LYS A 192 0.29 16.93 16.59
CA LYS A 192 0.22 18.40 16.49
C LYS A 192 -0.73 19.01 17.52
N GLU A 193 -1.87 18.40 17.74
CA GLU A 193 -2.84 18.82 18.76
C GLU A 193 -2.25 18.71 20.17
N THR A 194 -1.65 17.58 20.51
CA THR A 194 -1.01 17.39 21.83
C THR A 194 0.16 18.36 22.03
N ALA A 195 0.92 18.68 20.97
CA ALA A 195 1.96 19.69 21.03
C ALA A 195 1.39 21.09 21.36
N ALA A 196 0.27 21.47 20.76
CA ALA A 196 -0.40 22.73 21.05
C ALA A 196 -0.93 22.79 22.49
N GLU A 197 -1.45 21.65 22.98
CA GLU A 197 -1.87 21.54 24.38
C GLU A 197 -0.70 21.64 25.36
N ILE A 198 0.45 21.04 25.04
CA ILE A 198 1.70 21.18 25.81
C ILE A 198 2.10 22.64 25.87
N ASP A 199 2.09 23.37 24.74
CA ASP A 199 2.41 24.79 24.68
C ASP A 199 1.44 25.63 25.52
N GLN A 200 0.15 25.30 25.46
CA GLN A 200 -0.87 25.99 26.26
C GLN A 200 -0.67 25.71 27.75
N CYS A 201 -0.52 24.46 28.13
CA CYS A 201 -0.27 24.05 29.50
C CYS A 201 0.98 24.71 30.08
N ASN A 202 2.00 24.83 29.26
CA ASN A 202 3.25 25.47 29.59
C ASN A 202 3.10 26.96 29.82
N ARG A 203 2.36 27.68 28.98
CA ARG A 203 2.04 29.09 29.21
C ARG A 203 1.26 29.29 30.51
N GLN A 204 0.33 28.39 30.81
CA GLN A 204 -0.44 28.44 32.07
C GLN A 204 0.44 28.19 33.29
N LEU A 205 1.34 27.20 33.18
CA LEU A 205 2.34 26.94 34.19
C LEU A 205 3.27 28.15 34.37
N ALA A 206 3.69 28.86 33.29
CA ALA A 206 4.52 30.06 33.36
C ALA A 206 3.83 31.20 34.15
N LEU A 207 2.57 31.33 34.00
CA LEU A 207 1.77 32.33 34.77
C LEU A 207 1.59 31.93 36.24
N SER A 208 1.70 30.61 36.55
CA SER A 208 1.48 30.12 37.93
C SER A 208 2.77 29.88 38.72
N ARG A 209 3.94 29.95 38.09
CA ARG A 209 5.26 29.75 38.72
C ARG A 209 6.29 30.81 38.30
N THR A 210 7.17 31.15 39.18
CA THR A 210 8.28 32.10 38.96
C THR A 210 9.59 31.45 38.48
N SER A 211 9.68 30.13 38.33
CA SER A 211 10.89 29.46 37.86
C SER A 211 10.62 28.36 36.83
N TRP A 212 11.18 28.50 35.63
CA TRP A 212 10.76 27.77 34.42
C TRP A 212 11.83 27.04 33.63
N ALA A 213 13.03 26.90 34.10
CA ALA A 213 14.15 26.38 33.27
C ALA A 213 13.84 25.01 32.61
N SER A 214 13.24 24.10 33.36
CA SER A 214 13.02 22.72 32.83
C SER A 214 11.88 22.59 31.82
N ALA A 215 10.86 23.45 31.90
CA ALA A 215 9.73 23.39 30.98
C ALA A 215 10.04 24.06 29.63
N GLY A 216 10.89 25.08 29.62
CA GLY A 216 11.38 25.68 28.37
C GLY A 216 12.17 24.69 27.50
N GLU A 217 13.00 23.85 28.14
CA GLU A 217 13.76 22.81 27.44
C GLU A 217 12.83 21.72 26.83
N ALA A 218 11.79 21.33 27.53
CA ALA A 218 10.83 20.35 27.06
C ALA A 218 10.02 20.83 25.84
N ILE A 219 9.67 22.14 25.81
CA ILE A 219 9.01 22.75 24.65
C ILE A 219 9.93 22.83 23.45
N GLN A 220 11.17 23.24 23.65
CA GLN A 220 12.14 23.25 22.56
C GLN A 220 12.36 21.84 22.00
N ALA A 221 12.38 20.81 22.86
CA ALA A 221 12.43 19.41 22.41
C ALA A 221 11.19 19.03 21.60
N SER A 222 9.99 19.41 22.05
CA SER A 222 8.73 19.18 21.34
C SER A 222 8.69 19.88 19.96
N GLN A 223 9.13 21.14 19.91
CA GLN A 223 9.22 21.89 18.65
C GLN A 223 10.20 21.25 17.65
N ARG A 224 11.36 20.76 18.14
CA ARG A 224 12.31 20.03 17.29
C ARG A 224 11.72 18.73 16.75
N SER A 225 10.96 18.03 17.57
CA SER A 225 10.27 16.79 17.17
C SER A 225 9.20 17.05 16.11
N ILE A 226 8.41 18.12 16.25
CA ILE A 226 7.42 18.53 15.24
C ILE A 226 8.10 18.89 13.92
N ALA A 227 9.22 19.60 13.97
CA ALA A 227 10.01 19.91 12.78
C ALA A 227 10.58 18.65 12.11
N SER A 228 11.00 17.66 12.91
CA SER A 228 11.42 16.34 12.42
C SER A 228 10.28 15.60 11.71
N ILE A 229 9.09 15.55 12.34
CA ILE A 229 7.88 14.97 11.75
C ILE A 229 7.53 15.67 10.43
N GLY A 230 7.62 17.00 10.38
CA GLY A 230 7.42 17.76 9.14
C GLY A 230 8.40 17.38 8.02
N LYS A 231 9.66 17.09 8.35
CA LYS A 231 10.64 16.56 7.38
C LYS A 231 10.26 15.15 6.93
N GLN A 232 9.87 14.30 7.83
CA GLN A 232 9.43 12.92 7.53
C GLN A 232 8.17 12.90 6.65
N MET A 233 7.22 13.83 6.88
CA MET A 233 6.07 14.02 5.98
C MET A 233 6.49 14.33 4.54
N LYS A 234 7.41 15.30 4.36
CA LYS A 234 7.91 15.65 3.02
C LYS A 234 8.62 14.47 2.34
N THR A 235 9.32 13.65 3.11
CA THR A 235 9.97 12.44 2.59
C THR A 235 8.95 11.41 2.15
N ALA A 236 7.90 11.16 2.96
CA ALA A 236 6.80 10.27 2.62
C ALA A 236 6.02 10.76 1.38
N GLU A 237 5.75 12.08 1.28
CA GLU A 237 5.15 12.69 0.09
C GLU A 237 6.03 12.55 -1.16
N SER A 238 7.35 12.73 -0.99
CA SER A 238 8.31 12.57 -2.09
C SER A 238 8.39 11.12 -2.56
N SER A 239 8.37 10.17 -1.64
CA SER A 239 8.33 8.73 -1.94
C SER A 239 7.04 8.36 -2.66
N TYR A 240 5.90 8.94 -2.23
CA TYR A 240 4.62 8.81 -2.93
C TYR A 240 4.68 9.36 -4.36
N ARG A 241 5.21 10.60 -4.54
CA ARG A 241 5.35 11.20 -5.87
C ARG A 241 6.30 10.42 -6.77
N LEU A 242 7.39 9.85 -6.22
CA LEU A 242 8.29 8.98 -6.96
C LEU A 242 7.60 7.66 -7.36
N ALA A 243 6.84 7.06 -6.47
CA ALA A 243 6.03 5.88 -6.78
C ALA A 243 4.96 6.19 -7.85
N ALA A 244 4.33 7.38 -7.76
CA ALA A 244 3.35 7.86 -8.72
C ALA A 244 3.97 8.20 -10.09
N ALA A 245 5.16 8.81 -10.11
CA ALA A 245 5.85 9.22 -11.36
C ALA A 245 6.31 8.04 -12.21
N GLY A 246 6.55 6.88 -11.61
CA GLY A 246 6.92 5.64 -12.32
C GLY A 246 5.73 4.91 -12.96
N VAL A 247 4.50 5.35 -12.74
CA VAL A 247 3.28 4.68 -13.19
C VAL A 247 2.45 5.61 -14.07
N LYS A 248 2.37 5.29 -15.36
CA LYS A 248 1.57 6.04 -16.32
C LYS A 248 0.09 5.99 -15.91
N ASP A 249 -0.55 7.15 -15.76
CA ASP A 249 -1.94 7.29 -15.31
C ASP A 249 -2.19 6.89 -13.82
N PHE A 250 -1.19 7.07 -12.93
CA PHE A 250 -1.33 6.76 -11.50
C PHE A 250 -2.54 7.45 -10.87
N ASP A 251 -2.75 8.74 -11.16
CA ASP A 251 -3.90 9.49 -10.64
C ASP A 251 -5.24 8.98 -11.16
N LYS A 252 -5.27 8.48 -12.41
CA LYS A 252 -6.47 7.85 -12.97
C LYS A 252 -6.67 6.44 -12.43
N SER A 253 -5.59 5.71 -12.12
CA SER A 253 -5.69 4.39 -11.50
C SER A 253 -6.13 4.48 -10.04
N ALA A 254 -5.59 5.42 -9.26
CA ALA A 254 -6.00 5.68 -7.89
C ALA A 254 -7.38 6.37 -7.81
N ALA A 255 -7.68 7.37 -8.67
CA ALA A 255 -8.98 8.04 -8.74
C ALA A 255 -10.07 7.18 -9.42
N GLY A 256 -9.72 6.36 -10.40
CA GLY A 256 -10.63 5.36 -10.97
C GLY A 256 -10.88 4.15 -10.06
N LEU A 257 -10.15 4.06 -8.95
CA LEU A 257 -10.27 3.05 -7.91
C LEU A 257 -11.14 3.52 -6.73
N THR A 258 -11.43 4.82 -6.65
CA THR A 258 -12.30 5.46 -5.63
C THR A 258 -13.69 5.82 -6.18
N ALA A 259 -13.98 5.56 -7.46
CA ALA A 259 -15.28 5.68 -8.12
C ALA A 259 -15.88 4.28 -8.35
#